data_fc19355c0fef49800bf89dd8a8a0ab6e
#
_entry.id   fc19355c0fef49800bf89dd8a8a0ab6e
#
_cell.length_a   1.000
_cell.length_b   1.000
_cell.length_c   1.000
_cell.angle_alpha   90.00
_cell.angle_beta   90.00
_cell.angle_gamma   90.00
#
_symmetry.space_group_name_H-M   'P 1'
#
loop_
_entity.id
_entity.type
_entity.pdbx_description
1 polymer ?
#
loop_
_entity_poly.entity_id
_entity_poly.type
_entity_poly.pdbx_seq_one_letter_code
_entity_poly.pdbx_strand_id
1 'polypeptide(L)'
;RTDHHWTTLGAYYAYCEIMKSFDMEPYPLEHFTREIVSEEFYGTTWSKAGMKWIKPDEMEYFRWDGDTDMMTEITDTGRVIDGMYDLDRLGVKDKYSSFIGGNNGYVKIYPKEGTALAAEKREKLILIKDSFGHSVAPFLAEHFDLEILDLRYYKLPVIDFVAESD
;
A
#
# COMPACT_ATOMS: atom_id res chain seq x y z
N ARG A 1 2.41 -2.22 -21.04
CA ARG A 1 1.83 -2.46 -19.72
C ARG A 1 0.31 -2.51 -19.81
N THR A 2 -0.27 -3.37 -18.99
CA THR A 2 -1.72 -3.61 -18.99
C THR A 2 -2.47 -2.72 -18.00
N ASP A 3 -1.77 -2.09 -17.05
CA ASP A 3 -2.35 -1.23 -16.03
C ASP A 3 -1.87 0.23 -16.16
N HIS A 4 -2.66 1.16 -15.58
CA HIS A 4 -2.34 2.59 -15.54
C HIS A 4 -1.48 2.97 -14.33
N HIS A 5 -1.44 2.13 -13.30
CA HIS A 5 -0.55 2.37 -12.17
C HIS A 5 0.93 2.11 -12.54
N TRP A 6 1.83 2.66 -11.76
CA TRP A 6 3.24 2.27 -11.81
C TRP A 6 3.45 0.82 -11.36
N THR A 7 4.65 0.29 -11.58
CA THR A 7 5.07 -0.99 -10.98
C THR A 7 5.36 -0.80 -9.51
N THR A 8 5.46 -1.89 -8.76
CA THR A 8 5.95 -1.86 -7.38
C THR A 8 7.36 -1.28 -7.29
N LEU A 9 8.22 -1.55 -8.30
CA LEU A 9 9.52 -0.88 -8.41
C LEU A 9 9.38 0.64 -8.63
N GLY A 10 8.39 1.08 -9.42
CA GLY A 10 8.09 2.52 -9.57
C GLY A 10 7.62 3.14 -8.26
N ALA A 11 6.82 2.41 -7.48
CA ALA A 11 6.40 2.82 -6.14
C ALA A 11 7.58 2.91 -5.15
N TYR A 12 8.56 2.00 -5.25
CA TYR A 12 9.81 2.08 -4.49
C TYR A 12 10.56 3.40 -4.76
N TYR A 13 10.70 3.81 -6.03
CA TYR A 13 11.35 5.10 -6.32
C TYR A 13 10.56 6.30 -5.77
N ALA A 14 9.23 6.24 -5.79
CA ALA A 14 8.42 7.28 -5.15
C ALA A 14 8.61 7.30 -3.63
N TYR A 15 8.67 6.13 -2.99
CA TYR A 15 9.02 6.01 -1.57
C TYR A 15 10.38 6.67 -1.28
N CYS A 16 11.42 6.40 -2.09
CA CYS A 16 12.74 7.02 -1.89
C CYS A 16 12.66 8.56 -1.92
N GLU A 17 11.90 9.14 -2.84
CA GLU A 17 11.76 10.60 -2.91
C GLU A 17 10.92 11.17 -1.74
N ILE A 18 9.91 10.45 -1.28
CA ILE A 18 9.14 10.82 -0.08
C ILE A 18 10.05 10.83 1.16
N MET A 19 10.85 9.77 1.37
CA MET A 19 11.76 9.71 2.52
C MET A 19 12.77 10.85 2.51
N LYS A 20 13.36 11.16 1.35
CA LYS A 20 14.26 12.32 1.21
C LYS A 20 13.57 13.65 1.54
N SER A 21 12.27 13.80 1.24
CA SER A 21 11.54 15.02 1.59
C SER A 21 11.34 15.22 3.10
N PHE A 22 11.51 14.14 3.87
CA PHE A 22 11.52 14.14 5.34
C PHE A 22 12.95 14.21 5.92
N ASP A 23 13.98 14.44 5.09
CA ASP A 23 15.39 14.35 5.47
C ASP A 23 15.75 12.96 6.06
N MET A 24 15.07 11.90 5.61
CA MET A 24 15.29 10.51 6.01
C MET A 24 15.90 9.71 4.86
N GLU A 25 16.85 8.82 5.20
CA GLU A 25 17.41 7.89 4.22
C GLU A 25 16.44 6.72 3.95
N PRO A 26 16.05 6.48 2.69
CA PRO A 26 15.26 5.31 2.34
C PRO A 26 16.10 4.04 2.47
N TYR A 27 15.48 2.92 2.81
CA TYR A 27 16.16 1.63 2.71
C TYR A 27 16.53 1.32 1.25
N PRO A 28 17.71 0.73 1.00
CA PRO A 28 18.13 0.35 -0.35
C PRO A 28 17.24 -0.78 -0.89
N LEU A 29 17.20 -0.92 -2.22
CA LEU A 29 16.31 -1.90 -2.87
C LEU A 29 16.60 -3.34 -2.40
N GLU A 30 17.86 -3.64 -2.11
CA GLU A 30 18.35 -4.93 -1.64
C GLU A 30 17.83 -5.32 -0.24
N HIS A 31 17.33 -4.37 0.51
CA HIS A 31 16.67 -4.57 1.79
C HIS A 31 15.34 -5.34 1.63
N PHE A 32 14.72 -5.21 0.47
CA PHE A 32 13.44 -5.82 0.18
C PHE A 32 13.58 -7.12 -0.61
N THR A 33 12.83 -8.14 -0.22
CA THR A 33 12.71 -9.38 -0.99
C THR A 33 11.61 -9.25 -2.03
N ARG A 34 11.95 -9.35 -3.31
CA ARG A 34 10.99 -9.35 -4.41
C ARG A 34 10.23 -10.67 -4.47
N GLU A 35 8.91 -10.63 -4.43
CA GLU A 35 8.00 -11.76 -4.57
C GLU A 35 7.06 -11.56 -5.77
N ILE A 36 7.13 -12.42 -6.81
CA ILE A 36 6.16 -12.41 -7.91
C ILE A 36 4.89 -13.10 -7.41
N VAL A 37 3.80 -12.35 -7.31
CA VAL A 37 2.51 -12.83 -6.76
C VAL A 37 1.48 -13.14 -7.84
N SER A 38 1.71 -12.70 -9.08
CA SER A 38 0.90 -13.08 -10.24
C SER A 38 1.68 -12.84 -11.53
N GLU A 39 1.69 -13.84 -12.42
CA GLU A 39 2.15 -13.73 -13.80
C GLU A 39 1.01 -13.41 -14.78
N GLU A 40 -0.21 -13.29 -14.27
CA GLU A 40 -1.43 -13.05 -15.04
C GLU A 40 -2.15 -11.79 -14.56
N PHE A 41 -1.44 -10.66 -14.58
CA PHE A 41 -2.03 -9.38 -14.22
C PHE A 41 -2.51 -8.62 -15.44
N TYR A 42 -3.84 -8.50 -15.57
CA TYR A 42 -4.52 -7.70 -16.58
C TYR A 42 -5.18 -6.49 -15.93
N GLY A 43 -4.49 -5.35 -15.98
CA GLY A 43 -4.95 -4.13 -15.34
C GLY A 43 -6.07 -3.40 -16.09
N THR A 44 -6.36 -2.21 -15.58
CA THR A 44 -7.51 -1.41 -16.07
C THR A 44 -7.33 -0.88 -17.48
N THR A 45 -6.12 -0.58 -17.92
CA THR A 45 -5.83 -0.12 -19.29
C THR A 45 -6.17 -1.21 -20.30
N TRP A 46 -5.72 -2.43 -20.06
CA TRP A 46 -6.06 -3.59 -20.90
C TRP A 46 -7.57 -3.83 -20.92
N SER A 47 -8.22 -3.77 -19.76
CA SER A 47 -9.65 -4.01 -19.63
C SER A 47 -10.49 -3.00 -20.43
N LYS A 48 -10.06 -1.75 -20.51
CA LYS A 48 -10.72 -0.66 -21.24
C LYS A 48 -10.40 -0.68 -22.73
N ALA A 49 -9.15 -1.03 -23.10
CA ALA A 49 -8.69 -0.99 -24.50
C ALA A 49 -9.24 -2.14 -25.35
N GLY A 50 -9.70 -3.24 -24.75
CA GLY A 50 -10.21 -4.41 -25.46
C GLY A 50 -9.16 -5.19 -26.29
N MET A 51 -7.88 -4.90 -26.10
CA MET A 51 -6.76 -5.49 -26.84
C MET A 51 -6.36 -6.84 -26.24
N LYS A 52 -7.14 -7.88 -26.54
CA LYS A 52 -7.01 -9.22 -25.92
C LYS A 52 -5.72 -9.97 -26.26
N TRP A 53 -4.96 -9.53 -27.28
CA TRP A 53 -3.69 -10.16 -27.70
C TRP A 53 -2.47 -9.69 -26.92
N ILE A 54 -2.61 -8.65 -26.08
CA ILE A 54 -1.51 -8.18 -25.22
C ILE A 54 -1.31 -9.19 -24.10
N LYS A 55 -0.05 -9.57 -23.88
CA LYS A 55 0.33 -10.46 -22.78
C LYS A 55 0.09 -9.78 -21.43
N PRO A 56 -0.19 -10.55 -20.37
CA PRO A 56 -0.30 -10.02 -19.00
C PRO A 56 1.03 -9.42 -18.54
N ASP A 57 0.94 -8.54 -17.54
CA ASP A 57 2.09 -8.11 -16.75
C ASP A 57 2.32 -9.08 -15.59
N GLU A 58 3.53 -9.11 -15.06
CA GLU A 58 3.81 -9.64 -13.74
C GLU A 58 3.39 -8.60 -12.68
N MET A 59 2.88 -9.09 -11.55
CA MET A 59 2.63 -8.29 -10.36
C MET A 59 3.49 -8.82 -9.23
N GLU A 60 4.12 -7.91 -8.51
CA GLU A 60 5.12 -8.23 -7.48
C GLU A 60 4.87 -7.44 -6.20
N TYR A 61 5.25 -8.04 -5.08
CA TYR A 61 5.42 -7.35 -3.81
C TYR A 61 6.91 -7.21 -3.49
N PHE A 62 7.23 -6.21 -2.70
CA PHE A 62 8.53 -6.05 -2.07
C PHE A 62 8.32 -6.23 -0.57
N ARG A 63 8.80 -7.39 -0.07
CA ARG A 63 8.67 -7.80 1.33
C ARG A 63 9.89 -7.33 2.13
N TRP A 64 9.68 -7.03 3.39
CA TRP A 64 10.75 -6.74 4.34
C TRP A 64 10.59 -7.55 5.62
N ASP A 65 11.66 -7.68 6.41
CA ASP A 65 11.62 -8.45 7.66
C ASP A 65 10.70 -7.73 8.65
N GLY A 66 9.63 -8.41 9.09
CA GLY A 66 8.60 -7.84 9.97
C GLY A 66 7.35 -7.35 9.25
N ASP A 67 7.26 -7.39 7.91
CA ASP A 67 6.04 -6.99 7.18
C ASP A 67 4.82 -7.84 7.56
N THR A 68 5.05 -9.08 8.00
CA THR A 68 4.02 -9.99 8.53
C THR A 68 3.56 -9.62 9.93
N ASP A 69 4.31 -8.79 10.66
CA ASP A 69 3.94 -8.28 11.98
C ASP A 69 3.06 -7.03 11.90
N MET A 70 2.83 -6.52 10.69
CA MET A 70 1.92 -5.41 10.46
C MET A 70 0.47 -5.88 10.34
N MET A 71 -0.45 -4.95 10.56
CA MET A 71 -1.89 -5.13 10.42
C MET A 71 -2.47 -3.96 9.64
N THR A 72 -3.41 -4.26 8.74
CA THR A 72 -4.16 -3.23 8.01
C THR A 72 -5.61 -3.24 8.45
N GLU A 73 -6.10 -2.14 8.98
CA GLU A 73 -7.50 -1.93 9.36
C GLU A 73 -8.18 -1.03 8.34
N ILE A 74 -9.23 -1.54 7.69
CA ILE A 74 -10.11 -0.76 6.83
C ILE A 74 -11.22 -0.19 7.70
N THR A 75 -11.05 1.04 8.15
CA THR A 75 -11.90 1.67 9.17
C THR A 75 -13.33 1.84 8.70
N ASP A 76 -13.54 2.10 7.40
CA ASP A 76 -14.88 2.28 6.80
C ASP A 76 -15.78 1.04 6.98
N THR A 77 -15.20 -0.15 7.08
CA THR A 77 -15.93 -1.42 7.14
C THR A 77 -15.66 -2.21 8.42
N GLY A 78 -14.66 -1.82 9.20
CA GLY A 78 -14.15 -2.59 10.35
C GLY A 78 -13.42 -3.88 9.93
N ARG A 79 -13.10 -4.05 8.62
CA ARG A 79 -12.34 -5.21 8.14
C ARG A 79 -10.87 -5.06 8.51
N VAL A 80 -10.31 -6.16 8.99
CA VAL A 80 -8.88 -6.25 9.31
C VAL A 80 -8.21 -7.24 8.36
N ILE A 81 -7.05 -6.88 7.84
CA ILE A 81 -6.17 -7.71 7.01
C ILE A 81 -4.94 -8.05 7.84
N ASP A 82 -4.58 -9.32 7.89
CA ASP A 82 -3.36 -9.81 8.52
C ASP A 82 -2.15 -9.49 7.60
N GLY A 83 -1.37 -8.49 7.98
CA GLY A 83 -0.35 -7.90 7.13
C GLY A 83 -0.84 -6.69 6.33
N MET A 84 -0.14 -6.37 5.24
CA MET A 84 -0.42 -5.21 4.38
C MET A 84 -1.00 -5.60 3.01
N TYR A 85 -1.08 -6.89 2.74
CA TYR A 85 -1.50 -7.42 1.45
C TYR A 85 -2.73 -8.33 1.60
N ASP A 86 -3.82 -7.96 0.96
CA ASP A 86 -5.06 -8.75 0.89
C ASP A 86 -4.92 -9.86 -0.15
N LEU A 87 -4.42 -11.01 0.27
CA LEU A 87 -4.11 -12.12 -0.63
C LEU A 87 -5.34 -12.68 -1.34
N ASP A 88 -6.55 -12.56 -0.74
CA ASP A 88 -7.79 -12.98 -1.38
C ASP A 88 -8.05 -12.23 -2.69
N ARG A 89 -7.53 -11.00 -2.80
CA ARG A 89 -7.65 -10.18 -4.01
C ARG A 89 -6.81 -10.68 -5.19
N LEU A 90 -5.84 -11.55 -4.96
CA LEU A 90 -5.08 -12.17 -6.06
C LEU A 90 -5.94 -13.11 -6.89
N GLY A 91 -7.04 -13.64 -6.33
CA GLY A 91 -8.00 -14.48 -7.02
C GLY A 91 -9.03 -13.72 -7.88
N VAL A 92 -9.10 -12.39 -7.79
CA VAL A 92 -10.07 -11.57 -8.54
C VAL A 92 -9.41 -10.80 -9.69
N LYS A 93 -10.24 -10.22 -10.55
CA LYS A 93 -9.74 -9.46 -11.72
C LYS A 93 -8.89 -8.25 -11.32
N ASP A 94 -9.33 -7.52 -10.29
CA ASP A 94 -8.58 -6.36 -9.74
C ASP A 94 -7.57 -6.83 -8.69
N LYS A 95 -6.50 -7.46 -9.15
CA LYS A 95 -5.42 -7.94 -8.30
C LYS A 95 -4.66 -6.79 -7.62
N TYR A 96 -4.63 -5.59 -8.22
CA TYR A 96 -3.96 -4.42 -7.64
C TYR A 96 -4.61 -4.00 -6.30
N SER A 97 -5.90 -4.31 -6.11
CA SER A 97 -6.58 -4.11 -4.82
C SER A 97 -6.05 -4.99 -3.68
N SER A 98 -5.12 -5.91 -3.95
CA SER A 98 -4.42 -6.64 -2.89
C SER A 98 -3.48 -5.75 -2.06
N PHE A 99 -2.97 -4.66 -2.63
CA PHE A 99 -2.29 -3.64 -1.83
C PHE A 99 -3.29 -2.96 -0.89
N ILE A 100 -3.06 -3.08 0.41
CA ILE A 100 -3.81 -2.43 1.50
C ILE A 100 -5.35 -2.56 1.41
N GLY A 101 -5.86 -3.64 0.78
CA GLY A 101 -7.30 -3.90 0.62
C GLY A 101 -8.01 -3.03 -0.42
N GLY A 102 -7.28 -2.29 -1.25
CA GLY A 102 -7.81 -1.51 -2.37
C GLY A 102 -8.36 -0.12 -2.00
N ASN A 103 -9.41 0.31 -2.70
CA ASN A 103 -9.98 1.65 -2.55
C ASN A 103 -10.90 1.73 -1.32
N ASN A 104 -10.46 2.45 -0.29
CA ASN A 104 -11.21 2.70 0.94
C ASN A 104 -10.99 4.16 1.35
N GLY A 105 -11.93 4.75 2.09
CA GLY A 105 -11.84 6.14 2.52
C GLY A 105 -10.80 6.36 3.61
N TYR A 106 -10.73 5.43 4.58
CA TYR A 106 -9.79 5.49 5.68
C TYR A 106 -9.22 4.11 6.01
N VAL A 107 -7.90 4.01 5.99
CA VAL A 107 -7.14 2.78 6.30
C VAL A 107 -6.04 3.11 7.29
N LYS A 108 -5.85 2.24 8.28
CA LYS A 108 -4.70 2.28 9.19
C LYS A 108 -3.77 1.12 8.89
N ILE A 109 -2.46 1.35 9.02
CA ILE A 109 -1.46 0.29 9.01
C ILE A 109 -0.56 0.51 10.22
N TYR A 110 -0.49 -0.50 11.07
CA TYR A 110 0.26 -0.44 12.34
C TYR A 110 0.75 -1.84 12.73
N PRO A 111 1.77 -1.96 13.63
CA PRO A 111 2.25 -3.24 14.12
C PRO A 111 1.20 -3.98 14.96
N LYS A 112 1.15 -5.29 14.82
CA LYS A 112 0.32 -6.17 15.65
C LYS A 112 0.76 -6.09 17.12
N GLU A 113 -0.20 -6.08 18.02
CA GLU A 113 0.06 -6.13 19.44
C GLU A 113 0.89 -7.36 19.82
N GLY A 114 1.88 -7.15 20.69
CA GLY A 114 2.76 -8.22 21.17
C GLY A 114 3.95 -8.54 20.28
N THR A 115 4.10 -7.88 19.13
CA THR A 115 5.29 -7.99 18.29
C THR A 115 6.43 -7.09 18.77
N ALA A 116 7.67 -7.38 18.35
CA ALA A 116 8.82 -6.52 18.65
C ALA A 116 8.62 -5.11 18.04
N LEU A 117 8.05 -5.05 16.86
CA LEU A 117 7.78 -3.81 16.13
C LEU A 117 6.78 -2.91 16.87
N ALA A 118 5.78 -3.50 17.54
CA ALA A 118 4.81 -2.76 18.37
C ALA A 118 5.44 -2.16 19.66
N ALA A 119 6.59 -2.69 20.09
CA ALA A 119 7.31 -2.16 21.24
C ALA A 119 8.22 -0.97 20.88
N GLU A 120 8.44 -0.70 19.61
CA GLU A 120 9.23 0.43 19.13
C GLU A 120 8.42 1.73 19.20
N LYS A 121 9.13 2.85 19.43
CA LYS A 121 8.52 4.17 19.29
C LYS A 121 8.45 4.51 17.80
N ARG A 122 7.26 4.46 17.23
CA ARG A 122 6.99 4.79 15.83
C ARG A 122 6.26 6.13 15.73
N GLU A 123 6.57 6.86 14.69
CA GLU A 123 5.86 8.11 14.39
C GLU A 123 4.64 7.80 13.51
N LYS A 124 3.61 8.61 13.62
CA LYS A 124 2.44 8.53 12.73
C LYS A 124 2.69 9.34 11.47
N LEU A 125 2.24 8.82 10.33
CA LEU A 125 2.21 9.53 9.07
C LEU A 125 0.80 9.51 8.49
N ILE A 126 0.23 10.70 8.26
CA ILE A 126 -1.02 10.84 7.52
C ILE A 126 -0.69 10.87 6.03
N LEU A 127 -1.15 9.86 5.29
CA LEU A 127 -0.96 9.74 3.85
C LEU A 127 -2.27 10.05 3.11
N ILE A 128 -2.37 11.24 2.53
CA ILE A 128 -3.48 11.58 1.64
C ILE A 128 -3.09 11.17 0.22
N LYS A 129 -3.86 10.25 -0.37
CA LYS A 129 -3.46 9.59 -1.62
C LYS A 129 -4.63 9.28 -2.54
N ASP A 130 -4.33 8.94 -3.78
CA ASP A 130 -5.18 8.19 -4.70
C ASP A 130 -4.74 6.73 -4.78
N SER A 131 -5.19 5.97 -5.79
CA SER A 131 -4.83 4.54 -5.92
C SER A 131 -3.35 4.27 -6.19
N PHE A 132 -2.58 5.25 -6.65
CA PHE A 132 -1.12 5.10 -6.80
C PHE A 132 -0.43 4.90 -5.45
N GLY A 133 -0.95 5.51 -4.38
CA GLY A 133 -0.41 5.35 -3.02
C GLY A 133 -0.59 3.95 -2.42
N HIS A 134 -1.42 3.08 -3.00
CA HIS A 134 -1.61 1.71 -2.47
C HIS A 134 -0.31 0.93 -2.44
N SER A 135 0.47 0.95 -3.51
CA SER A 135 1.75 0.22 -3.61
C SER A 135 2.94 0.94 -2.96
N VAL A 136 2.79 2.22 -2.59
CA VAL A 136 3.79 2.97 -1.81
C VAL A 136 3.64 2.72 -0.31
N ALA A 137 2.40 2.55 0.17
CA ALA A 137 2.11 2.41 1.59
C ALA A 137 2.91 1.31 2.30
N PRO A 138 3.12 0.09 1.72
CA PRO A 138 3.93 -0.95 2.36
C PRO A 138 5.38 -0.55 2.64
N PHE A 139 5.99 0.31 1.81
CA PHE A 139 7.34 0.81 2.05
C PHE A 139 7.37 1.84 3.18
N LEU A 140 6.38 2.74 3.22
CA LEU A 140 6.26 3.75 4.27
C LEU A 140 5.92 3.12 5.63
N ALA A 141 5.15 2.02 5.62
CA ALA A 141 4.75 1.31 6.83
C ALA A 141 5.93 0.70 7.60
N GLU A 142 7.10 0.52 6.97
CA GLU A 142 8.31 0.09 7.67
C GLU A 142 8.82 1.18 8.65
N HIS A 143 8.60 2.46 8.33
CA HIS A 143 9.07 3.59 9.12
C HIS A 143 8.00 4.18 10.06
N PHE A 144 6.72 4.12 9.64
CA PHE A 144 5.65 4.86 10.27
C PHE A 144 4.43 3.99 10.56
N ASP A 145 3.67 4.39 11.57
CA ASP A 145 2.27 3.97 11.67
C ASP A 145 1.47 4.84 10.71
N LEU A 146 0.75 4.23 9.77
CA LEU A 146 0.09 4.97 8.71
C LEU A 146 -1.40 5.20 9.00
N GLU A 147 -1.83 6.42 8.77
CA GLU A 147 -3.23 6.80 8.65
C GLU A 147 -3.48 7.29 7.22
N ILE A 148 -4.20 6.50 6.41
CA ILE A 148 -4.29 6.67 4.96
C ILE A 148 -5.68 7.14 4.58
N LEU A 149 -5.77 8.31 3.95
CA LEU A 149 -7.01 8.88 3.47
C LEU A 149 -7.05 8.91 1.93
N ASP A 150 -8.16 8.41 1.36
CA ASP A 150 -8.47 8.58 -0.06
C ASP A 150 -9.67 9.49 -0.20
N LEU A 151 -9.46 10.74 -0.59
CA LEU A 151 -10.49 11.78 -0.63
C LEU A 151 -11.62 11.51 -1.62
N ARG A 152 -11.45 10.53 -2.51
CA ARG A 152 -12.54 10.07 -3.39
C ARG A 152 -13.62 9.32 -2.61
N TYR A 153 -13.24 8.69 -1.48
CA TYR A 153 -14.09 7.83 -0.65
C TYR A 153 -14.29 8.38 0.77
N TYR A 154 -13.28 9.02 1.35
CA TYR A 154 -13.38 9.69 2.66
C TYR A 154 -14.31 10.91 2.56
N LYS A 155 -15.33 10.98 3.43
CA LYS A 155 -16.43 11.97 3.32
C LYS A 155 -16.48 12.98 4.46
N LEU A 156 -15.60 12.85 5.45
CA LEU A 156 -15.52 13.80 6.56
C LEU A 156 -14.51 14.91 6.25
N PRO A 157 -14.56 16.06 6.97
CA PRO A 157 -13.58 17.12 6.81
C PRO A 157 -12.18 16.65 7.18
N VAL A 158 -11.23 16.78 6.26
CA VAL A 158 -9.83 16.37 6.49
C VAL A 158 -9.16 17.24 7.55
N ILE A 159 -9.54 18.52 7.65
CA ILE A 159 -8.97 19.46 8.63
C ILE A 159 -9.24 19.00 10.06
N ASP A 160 -10.45 18.48 10.32
CA ASP A 160 -10.84 17.96 11.62
C ASP A 160 -10.05 16.70 11.95
N PHE A 161 -9.90 15.80 10.95
CA PHE A 161 -9.09 14.59 11.08
C PHE A 161 -7.64 14.91 11.47
N VAL A 162 -7.00 15.84 10.75
CA VAL A 162 -5.60 16.22 11.04
C VAL A 162 -5.49 16.86 12.43
N ALA A 163 -6.45 17.69 12.83
CA ALA A 163 -6.44 18.35 14.14
C ALA A 163 -6.64 17.36 15.31
N GLU A 164 -7.30 16.22 15.07
CA GLU A 164 -7.54 15.18 16.09
C GLU A 164 -6.44 14.10 16.13
N SER A 165 -5.50 14.12 15.17
CA SER A 165 -4.44 13.10 15.02
C SER A 165 -3.17 13.42 15.81
N ASP A 166 -3.09 14.54 16.51
CA ASP A 166 -1.97 14.99 17.36
C ASP A 166 -1.89 14.25 18.71
#